data_8353dc8b6c25fbda5413ce90143f0af8
#
_entry.id   8353dc8b6c25fbda5413ce90143f0af8
#
_cell.length_a   1.000
_cell.length_b   1.000
_cell.length_c   1.000
_cell.angle_alpha   90.00
_cell.angle_beta   90.00
_cell.angle_gamma   90.00
#
_symmetry.space_group_name_H-M   'P 1'
#
loop_
_entity.id
_entity.type
_entity.pdbx_description
1 polymer ?
#
loop_
_entity_poly.entity_id
_entity_poly.type
_entity_poly.pdbx_seq_one_letter_code
_entity_poly.pdbx_strand_id
1 'polypeptide(L)'
;MRIQRKKLKLRGFNNLTKSLSFNIYDICYAKSRADRKEYLAYVDEVYNSERLESILQGLADLVGARILNISSQDYDPMGASVTILIAEGAMVQGARSTTSLAHLDKSHLCAHTYPETDKGSGISTFRVDIDISTCGKISPLRALNYLIKSFDSEVVLVDYRVRGFTRKIRGKKLFIDHKIHSIQQFIADDVKKRYDKVDINISQENIFHTKMVLKDFQLNNYLFGTTAKELDRGERRKVKESLKREMTEIFYARNLFR
;
A
#
# COMPACT_ATOMS: atom_id res chain seq x y z
N MET A 1 -38.02 19.54 -32.53
CA MET A 1 -36.86 19.06 -33.29
C MET A 1 -36.18 17.98 -32.43
N ARG A 2 -36.33 16.67 -32.71
CA ARG A 2 -35.69 15.58 -31.97
C ARG A 2 -34.25 15.48 -32.44
N ILE A 3 -33.31 15.83 -31.58
CA ILE A 3 -31.88 15.60 -31.83
C ILE A 3 -31.65 14.08 -31.87
N GLN A 4 -31.43 13.53 -33.05
CA GLN A 4 -30.98 12.14 -33.18
C GLN A 4 -29.58 12.03 -32.57
N ARG A 5 -29.50 11.51 -31.36
CA ARG A 5 -28.20 11.14 -30.75
C ARG A 5 -27.59 10.00 -31.56
N LYS A 6 -26.58 10.30 -32.36
CA LYS A 6 -25.75 9.26 -33.00
C LYS A 6 -25.24 8.30 -31.93
N LYS A 7 -25.66 7.04 -32.01
CA LYS A 7 -25.08 5.99 -31.13
C LYS A 7 -23.58 5.88 -31.41
N LEU A 8 -22.76 6.31 -30.47
CA LEU A 8 -21.31 6.11 -30.53
C LEU A 8 -21.02 4.60 -30.60
N LYS A 9 -20.40 4.16 -31.71
CA LYS A 9 -19.88 2.79 -31.83
C LYS A 9 -18.55 2.71 -31.07
N LEU A 10 -18.60 2.38 -29.78
CA LEU A 10 -17.41 2.18 -28.95
C LEU A 10 -16.80 0.82 -29.26
N ARG A 11 -15.88 0.75 -30.20
CA ARG A 11 -15.06 -0.43 -30.46
C ARG A 11 -13.79 -0.33 -29.62
N GLY A 12 -13.44 -1.43 -28.91
CA GLY A 12 -12.23 -1.46 -28.07
C GLY A 12 -12.31 -0.57 -26.83
N PHE A 13 -13.51 -0.25 -26.37
CA PHE A 13 -13.72 0.54 -25.15
C PHE A 13 -13.19 -0.19 -23.92
N ASN A 14 -12.29 0.45 -23.19
CA ASN A 14 -11.75 -0.04 -21.93
C ASN A 14 -11.85 1.06 -20.87
N ASN A 15 -12.73 0.87 -19.89
CA ASN A 15 -12.83 1.71 -18.70
C ASN A 15 -12.72 0.87 -17.41
N LEU A 16 -12.00 -0.22 -17.46
CA LEU A 16 -11.65 -0.93 -16.23
C LEU A 16 -10.79 -0.02 -15.35
N THR A 17 -11.25 0.21 -14.13
CA THR A 17 -10.47 0.85 -13.07
C THR A 17 -9.99 -0.21 -12.11
N LYS A 18 -8.70 -0.24 -11.84
CA LYS A 18 -8.05 -1.16 -10.92
C LYS A 18 -7.47 -0.36 -9.76
N SER A 19 -7.93 -0.64 -8.56
CA SER A 19 -7.41 -0.03 -7.34
C SER A 19 -6.66 -1.08 -6.54
N LEU A 20 -5.48 -0.73 -6.05
CA LEU A 20 -4.70 -1.49 -5.09
C LEU A 20 -4.43 -0.57 -3.91
N SER A 21 -4.92 -0.96 -2.73
CA SER A 21 -4.62 -0.30 -1.46
C SER A 21 -3.67 -1.18 -0.67
N PHE A 22 -2.64 -0.59 -0.11
CA PHE A 22 -1.54 -1.29 0.51
C PHE A 22 -1.23 -0.64 1.85
N ASN A 23 -1.55 -1.32 2.95
CA ASN A 23 -1.28 -0.84 4.29
C ASN A 23 -0.14 -1.68 4.89
N ILE A 24 0.90 -1.02 5.31
CA ILE A 24 2.13 -1.60 5.82
C ILE A 24 2.32 -1.13 7.25
N TYR A 25 2.70 -2.04 8.13
CA TYR A 25 2.96 -1.73 9.53
C TYR A 25 4.32 -2.27 9.96
N ASP A 26 5.10 -1.39 10.55
CA ASP A 26 6.33 -1.68 11.29
C ASP A 26 6.09 -1.38 12.77
N ILE A 27 6.54 -2.26 13.67
CA ILE A 27 6.20 -2.20 15.09
C ILE A 27 7.49 -2.27 15.90
N CYS A 28 7.64 -1.36 16.86
CA CYS A 28 8.84 -1.24 17.66
C CYS A 28 8.49 -1.07 19.15
N TYR A 29 9.33 -1.58 20.03
CA TYR A 29 9.30 -1.27 21.44
C TYR A 29 10.48 -0.38 21.83
N ALA A 30 10.20 0.78 22.40
CA ALA A 30 11.18 1.69 22.98
C ALA A 30 10.88 1.94 24.45
N LYS A 31 11.83 1.57 25.32
CA LYS A 31 11.63 1.52 26.79
C LYS A 31 11.38 2.90 27.39
N SER A 32 12.24 3.84 27.09
CA SER A 32 12.17 5.19 27.66
C SER A 32 11.37 6.16 26.77
N ARG A 33 10.93 7.28 27.36
CA ARG A 33 10.32 8.37 26.59
C ARG A 33 11.30 8.98 25.57
N ALA A 34 12.58 9.00 25.92
CA ALA A 34 13.65 9.50 25.03
C ALA A 34 13.79 8.59 23.82
N ASP A 35 13.91 7.26 24.05
CA ASP A 35 14.05 6.27 22.96
C ASP A 35 12.84 6.29 22.01
N ARG A 36 11.62 6.45 22.55
CA ARG A 36 10.41 6.58 21.72
C ARG A 36 10.45 7.82 20.83
N LYS A 37 10.90 8.96 21.41
CA LYS A 37 11.06 10.20 20.62
C LYS A 37 12.12 10.05 19.53
N GLU A 38 13.20 9.38 19.86
CA GLU A 38 14.32 9.13 18.92
C GLU A 38 13.88 8.15 17.81
N TYR A 39 13.14 7.09 18.15
CA TYR A 39 12.56 6.18 17.15
C TYR A 39 11.62 6.91 16.18
N LEU A 40 10.71 7.75 16.70
CA LEU A 40 9.81 8.52 15.86
C LEU A 40 10.57 9.47 14.93
N ALA A 41 11.60 10.15 15.44
CA ALA A 41 12.45 11.01 14.59
C ALA A 41 13.21 10.20 13.53
N TYR A 42 13.71 9.01 13.88
CA TYR A 42 14.38 8.10 12.96
C TYR A 42 13.46 7.66 11.80
N VAL A 43 12.23 7.19 12.10
CA VAL A 43 11.31 6.76 11.03
C VAL A 43 10.82 7.92 10.18
N ASP A 44 10.67 9.09 10.76
CA ASP A 44 10.29 10.32 10.04
C ASP A 44 11.40 10.76 9.07
N GLU A 45 12.67 10.66 9.49
CA GLU A 45 13.81 10.94 8.62
C GLU A 45 13.96 9.90 7.50
N VAL A 46 13.83 8.59 7.83
CA VAL A 46 14.03 7.49 6.87
C VAL A 46 12.89 7.43 5.84
N TYR A 47 11.67 7.77 6.22
CA TYR A 47 10.48 7.71 5.36
C TYR A 47 9.84 9.09 5.15
N ASN A 48 10.66 10.11 4.95
CA ASN A 48 10.25 11.45 4.57
C ASN A 48 9.65 11.50 3.16
N SER A 49 9.13 12.66 2.77
CA SER A 49 8.49 12.86 1.47
C SER A 49 9.40 12.54 0.29
N GLU A 50 10.70 12.86 0.37
CA GLU A 50 11.70 12.58 -0.67
C GLU A 50 11.89 11.07 -0.88
N ARG A 51 11.99 10.30 0.21
CA ARG A 51 12.11 8.84 0.15
C ARG A 51 10.84 8.20 -0.42
N LEU A 52 9.65 8.65 0.03
CA LEU A 52 8.37 8.18 -0.50
C LEU A 52 8.22 8.50 -1.98
N GLU A 53 8.62 9.69 -2.41
CA GLU A 53 8.61 10.10 -3.80
C GLU A 53 9.49 9.17 -4.65
N SER A 54 10.71 8.87 -4.20
CA SER A 54 11.62 7.92 -4.86
C SER A 54 10.99 6.52 -5.00
N ILE A 55 10.31 6.03 -3.96
CA ILE A 55 9.61 4.73 -4.00
C ILE A 55 8.47 4.77 -5.02
N LEU A 56 7.64 5.81 -5.00
CA LEU A 56 6.50 5.91 -5.92
C LEU A 56 6.92 6.17 -7.37
N GLN A 57 8.03 6.86 -7.61
CA GLN A 57 8.61 7.00 -8.96
C GLN A 57 9.07 5.64 -9.49
N GLY A 58 9.83 4.88 -8.70
CA GLY A 58 10.24 3.52 -9.06
C GLY A 58 9.04 2.59 -9.31
N LEU A 59 7.95 2.80 -8.57
CA LEU A 59 6.68 2.09 -8.79
C LEU A 59 6.05 2.48 -10.13
N ALA A 60 5.99 3.77 -10.47
CA ALA A 60 5.44 4.24 -11.74
C ALA A 60 6.19 3.62 -12.94
N ASP A 61 7.51 3.59 -12.87
CA ASP A 61 8.36 2.95 -13.89
C ASP A 61 8.08 1.44 -13.99
N LEU A 62 7.98 0.76 -12.85
CA LEU A 62 7.72 -0.69 -12.80
C LEU A 62 6.39 -1.07 -13.44
N VAL A 63 5.35 -0.27 -13.25
CA VAL A 63 4.04 -0.52 -13.85
C VAL A 63 3.93 0.00 -15.30
N GLY A 64 4.96 0.67 -15.79
CA GLY A 64 5.02 1.24 -17.14
C GLY A 64 4.14 2.46 -17.30
N ALA A 65 4.02 3.26 -16.26
CA ALA A 65 3.26 4.50 -16.25
C ALA A 65 4.18 5.71 -16.47
N ARG A 66 3.66 6.73 -17.13
CA ARG A 66 4.34 8.00 -17.26
C ARG A 66 3.86 8.97 -16.18
N ILE A 67 4.79 9.57 -15.48
CA ILE A 67 4.50 10.60 -14.47
C ILE A 67 4.10 11.91 -15.16
N LEU A 68 3.03 12.51 -14.68
CA LEU A 68 2.49 13.79 -15.17
C LEU A 68 2.73 14.92 -14.18
N ASN A 69 2.62 14.64 -12.89
CA ASN A 69 2.81 15.58 -11.82
C ASN A 69 3.14 14.85 -10.53
N ILE A 70 3.92 15.49 -9.67
CA ILE A 70 4.28 15.03 -8.33
C ILE A 70 3.98 16.16 -7.35
N SER A 71 3.39 15.81 -6.21
CA SER A 71 3.22 16.69 -5.06
C SER A 71 3.65 15.93 -3.82
N SER A 72 4.58 16.48 -3.07
CA SER A 72 5.14 15.87 -1.85
C SER A 72 5.12 16.87 -0.71
N GLN A 73 4.94 16.40 0.51
CA GLN A 73 4.90 17.23 1.72
C GLN A 73 5.32 16.41 2.93
N ASP A 74 6.21 16.98 3.75
CA ASP A 74 6.45 16.54 5.12
C ASP A 74 5.52 17.31 6.06
N TYR A 75 5.00 16.61 7.09
CA TYR A 75 4.06 17.18 8.05
C TYR A 75 4.76 17.62 9.34
N ASP A 76 4.24 18.65 9.97
CA ASP A 76 4.62 19.06 11.32
C ASP A 76 3.54 18.52 12.30
N PRO A 77 3.88 17.74 13.34
CA PRO A 77 5.25 17.46 13.84
C PRO A 77 5.94 16.27 13.16
N MET A 78 5.28 15.42 12.41
CA MET A 78 5.86 14.26 11.72
C MET A 78 4.89 13.59 10.74
N GLY A 79 5.45 12.76 9.86
CA GLY A 79 4.75 12.09 8.79
C GLY A 79 4.93 12.78 7.45
N ALA A 80 4.64 12.10 6.37
CA ALA A 80 4.80 12.61 5.02
C ALA A 80 3.69 12.12 4.10
N SER A 81 3.49 12.84 3.01
CA SER A 81 2.63 12.39 1.91
C SER A 81 3.23 12.70 0.56
N VAL A 82 2.95 11.82 -0.39
CA VAL A 82 3.29 12.01 -1.80
C VAL A 82 2.11 11.60 -2.66
N THR A 83 1.79 12.42 -3.65
CA THR A 83 0.79 12.12 -4.67
C THR A 83 1.42 12.28 -6.05
N ILE A 84 1.30 11.25 -6.88
CA ILE A 84 1.79 11.23 -8.25
C ILE A 84 0.62 11.00 -9.21
N LEU A 85 0.41 11.93 -10.14
CA LEU A 85 -0.47 11.71 -11.26
C LEU A 85 0.26 10.99 -12.38
N ILE A 86 -0.33 9.92 -12.88
CA ILE A 86 0.27 9.09 -13.92
C ILE A 86 -0.67 8.93 -15.11
N ALA A 87 -0.10 8.62 -16.27
CA ALA A 87 -0.83 8.28 -17.49
C ALA A 87 -0.32 6.98 -18.09
N GLU A 88 -1.21 6.25 -18.77
CA GLU A 88 -0.87 5.07 -19.58
C GLU A 88 -0.21 5.51 -20.89
N GLY A 89 0.89 4.84 -21.29
CA GLY A 89 1.47 4.92 -22.62
C GLY A 89 2.34 6.14 -22.95
N ALA A 90 2.97 6.11 -24.13
CA ALA A 90 3.80 7.18 -24.67
C ALA A 90 2.98 8.45 -25.00
N MET A 91 3.62 9.62 -24.94
CA MET A 91 2.98 10.89 -25.31
C MET A 91 2.39 10.82 -26.73
N VAL A 92 1.09 11.04 -26.83
CA VAL A 92 0.54 11.54 -28.09
C VAL A 92 0.96 13.02 -28.16
N GLN A 93 1.87 13.36 -29.08
CA GLN A 93 2.25 14.75 -29.33
C GLN A 93 0.98 15.55 -29.66
N GLY A 94 0.71 16.59 -28.89
CA GLY A 94 -0.38 17.52 -29.14
C GLY A 94 -1.48 17.60 -28.08
N ALA A 95 -1.54 16.73 -27.06
CA ALA A 95 -2.49 16.87 -25.97
C ALA A 95 -2.03 17.94 -24.97
N ARG A 96 -2.59 19.14 -25.06
CA ARG A 96 -2.44 20.18 -24.03
C ARG A 96 -3.10 19.68 -22.73
N SER A 97 -2.31 19.55 -21.69
CA SER A 97 -2.78 19.26 -20.35
C SER A 97 -3.51 20.49 -19.80
N THR A 98 -4.83 20.46 -19.74
CA THR A 98 -5.62 21.40 -18.93
C THR A 98 -5.72 20.83 -17.54
N THR A 99 -5.07 21.48 -16.61
CA THR A 99 -4.72 21.01 -15.26
C THR A 99 -5.88 20.81 -14.29
N SER A 100 -7.07 21.30 -14.56
CA SER A 100 -8.18 21.25 -13.59
C SER A 100 -9.16 20.09 -13.72
N LEU A 101 -9.13 19.34 -14.82
CA LEU A 101 -10.00 18.18 -15.08
C LEU A 101 -9.31 16.83 -14.98
N ALA A 102 -8.05 16.83 -14.55
CA ALA A 102 -7.16 15.66 -14.59
C ALA A 102 -7.51 14.56 -13.57
N HIS A 103 -8.30 14.85 -12.55
CA HIS A 103 -8.56 13.89 -11.47
C HIS A 103 -9.51 12.76 -11.81
N LEU A 104 -10.38 12.90 -12.79
CA LEU A 104 -11.40 11.89 -13.09
C LEU A 104 -10.96 10.89 -14.18
N ASP A 105 -10.05 11.29 -15.06
CA ASP A 105 -9.62 10.48 -16.21
C ASP A 105 -8.21 9.90 -16.11
N LYS A 106 -7.47 10.20 -15.02
CA LYS A 106 -6.06 9.82 -14.91
C LYS A 106 -5.79 8.96 -13.69
N SER A 107 -4.89 8.01 -13.89
CA SER A 107 -4.39 7.14 -12.83
C SER A 107 -3.53 7.94 -11.84
N HIS A 108 -3.48 7.50 -10.59
CA HIS A 108 -2.69 8.14 -9.55
C HIS A 108 -2.07 7.11 -8.61
N LEU A 109 -1.01 7.53 -7.97
CA LEU A 109 -0.35 6.87 -6.84
C LEU A 109 -0.35 7.85 -5.69
N CYS A 110 -0.62 7.41 -4.48
CA CYS A 110 -0.39 8.21 -3.29
C CYS A 110 0.18 7.35 -2.16
N ALA A 111 0.96 7.99 -1.30
CA ALA A 111 1.49 7.39 -0.09
C ALA A 111 1.35 8.37 1.07
N HIS A 112 1.04 7.85 2.24
CA HIS A 112 0.97 8.58 3.50
C HIS A 112 1.65 7.79 4.59
N THR A 113 2.41 8.46 5.45
CA THR A 113 3.03 7.84 6.63
C THR A 113 2.37 8.34 7.91
N TYR A 114 2.26 7.44 8.88
CA TYR A 114 1.63 7.70 10.17
C TYR A 114 2.48 7.08 11.29
N PRO A 115 3.54 7.77 11.75
CA PRO A 115 4.26 7.36 12.94
C PRO A 115 3.45 7.68 14.19
N GLU A 116 3.35 6.71 15.10
CA GLU A 116 2.63 6.88 16.37
C GLU A 116 3.31 6.14 17.51
N THR A 117 2.98 6.48 18.77
CA THR A 117 3.47 5.78 19.96
C THR A 117 2.43 5.71 21.05
N ASP A 118 2.22 4.50 21.60
CA ASP A 118 1.46 4.33 22.82
C ASP A 118 2.33 4.60 24.04
N LYS A 119 1.93 5.62 24.82
CA LYS A 119 2.65 6.04 26.01
C LYS A 119 2.61 4.99 27.14
N GLY A 120 1.61 4.13 27.15
CA GLY A 120 1.38 3.15 28.22
C GLY A 120 2.19 1.86 28.07
N SER A 121 2.26 1.33 26.84
CA SER A 121 2.92 0.05 26.55
C SER A 121 4.40 0.21 26.14
N GLY A 122 4.80 1.39 25.68
CA GLY A 122 6.12 1.62 25.09
C GLY A 122 6.20 1.11 23.64
N ILE A 123 5.09 0.71 23.04
CA ILE A 123 5.03 0.31 21.63
C ILE A 123 4.87 1.55 20.76
N SER A 124 5.63 1.59 19.70
CA SER A 124 5.49 2.54 18.61
C SER A 124 5.15 1.80 17.33
N THR A 125 4.28 2.38 16.54
CA THR A 125 3.83 1.81 15.27
C THR A 125 4.08 2.81 14.15
N PHE A 126 4.71 2.37 13.10
CA PHE A 126 4.85 3.12 11.86
C PHE A 126 3.95 2.49 10.80
N ARG A 127 2.97 3.25 10.32
CA ARG A 127 2.08 2.83 9.26
C ARG A 127 2.36 3.60 7.98
N VAL A 128 2.35 2.89 6.85
CA VAL A 128 2.36 3.49 5.52
C VAL A 128 1.13 3.01 4.76
N ASP A 129 0.35 3.96 4.27
CA ASP A 129 -0.77 3.70 3.37
C ASP A 129 -0.36 4.09 1.95
N ILE A 130 -0.52 3.16 1.00
CA ILE A 130 -0.23 3.42 -0.42
C ILE A 130 -1.46 3.03 -1.23
N ASP A 131 -1.98 3.98 -1.99
CA ASP A 131 -3.08 3.76 -2.92
C ASP A 131 -2.62 3.93 -4.36
N ILE A 132 -2.97 2.93 -5.17
CA ILE A 132 -2.68 2.89 -6.60
C ILE A 132 -4.00 2.76 -7.34
N SER A 133 -4.37 3.76 -8.10
CA SER A 133 -5.54 3.69 -8.98
C SER A 133 -5.11 3.82 -10.43
N THR A 134 -5.42 2.81 -11.24
CA THR A 134 -5.04 2.76 -12.65
C THR A 134 -6.25 2.45 -13.53
N CYS A 135 -6.25 3.01 -14.72
CA CYS A 135 -7.23 2.70 -15.77
C CYS A 135 -6.55 1.90 -16.88
N GLY A 136 -7.37 1.26 -17.74
CA GLY A 136 -6.87 0.64 -18.94
C GLY A 136 -6.01 -0.60 -18.72
N LYS A 137 -4.81 -0.64 -19.31
CA LYS A 137 -3.97 -1.84 -19.35
C LYS A 137 -2.98 -1.95 -18.20
N ILE A 138 -2.69 -0.87 -17.49
CA ILE A 138 -1.76 -0.90 -16.35
C ILE A 138 -2.31 -1.84 -15.27
N SER A 139 -1.46 -2.74 -14.78
CA SER A 139 -1.80 -3.63 -13.67
C SER A 139 -1.04 -3.22 -12.40
N PRO A 140 -1.71 -2.72 -11.37
CA PRO A 140 -1.06 -2.35 -10.11
C PRO A 140 -0.53 -3.55 -9.33
N LEU A 141 -0.99 -4.77 -9.62
CA LEU A 141 -0.49 -6.00 -8.98
C LEU A 141 1.00 -6.26 -9.25
N ARG A 142 1.60 -5.64 -10.27
CA ARG A 142 3.06 -5.67 -10.50
C ARG A 142 3.84 -4.99 -9.38
N ALA A 143 3.22 -4.07 -8.67
CA ALA A 143 3.82 -3.31 -7.59
C ALA A 143 4.11 -4.13 -6.32
N LEU A 144 3.39 -5.23 -6.09
CA LEU A 144 3.35 -5.92 -4.80
C LEU A 144 4.72 -6.28 -4.24
N ASN A 145 5.56 -6.97 -5.03
CA ASN A 145 6.87 -7.42 -4.55
C ASN A 145 7.82 -6.25 -4.30
N TYR A 146 7.72 -5.21 -5.11
CA TYR A 146 8.52 -4.00 -4.95
C TYR A 146 8.16 -3.28 -3.64
N LEU A 147 6.86 -3.05 -3.39
CA LEU A 147 6.38 -2.39 -2.18
C LEU A 147 6.72 -3.18 -0.91
N ILE A 148 6.46 -4.50 -0.90
CA ILE A 148 6.79 -5.34 0.27
C ILE A 148 8.29 -5.26 0.60
N LYS A 149 9.17 -5.23 -0.43
CA LYS A 149 10.61 -5.16 -0.23
C LYS A 149 11.11 -3.74 0.13
N SER A 150 10.35 -2.69 -0.23
CA SER A 150 10.74 -1.30 0.06
C SER A 150 10.59 -0.92 1.53
N PHE A 151 9.70 -1.60 2.27
CA PHE A 151 9.37 -1.28 3.66
C PHE A 151 9.73 -2.38 4.67
N ASP A 152 9.97 -3.62 4.24
CA ASP A 152 10.34 -4.79 5.06
C ASP A 152 9.53 -4.95 6.36
N SER A 153 8.21 -4.89 6.25
CA SER A 153 7.28 -4.71 7.35
C SER A 153 6.78 -6.02 7.97
N GLU A 154 6.31 -5.95 9.22
CA GLU A 154 5.77 -7.10 9.97
C GLU A 154 4.36 -7.47 9.55
N VAL A 155 3.50 -6.48 9.31
CA VAL A 155 2.12 -6.71 8.87
C VAL A 155 1.86 -5.96 7.58
N VAL A 156 1.28 -6.67 6.62
CA VAL A 156 0.93 -6.13 5.30
C VAL A 156 -0.52 -6.50 4.98
N LEU A 157 -1.34 -5.50 4.73
CA LEU A 157 -2.72 -5.66 4.30
C LEU A 157 -2.85 -5.12 2.87
N VAL A 158 -3.41 -5.93 1.98
CA VAL A 158 -3.53 -5.58 0.56
C VAL A 158 -4.97 -5.75 0.11
N ASP A 159 -5.54 -4.70 -0.43
CA ASP A 159 -6.84 -4.69 -1.09
C ASP A 159 -6.68 -4.46 -2.58
N TYR A 160 -7.31 -5.30 -3.39
CA TYR A 160 -7.36 -5.13 -4.83
C TYR A 160 -8.79 -5.21 -5.33
N ARG A 161 -9.21 -4.22 -6.09
CA ARG A 161 -10.56 -4.15 -6.66
C ARG A 161 -10.53 -3.77 -8.12
N VAL A 162 -11.37 -4.46 -8.94
CA VAL A 162 -11.59 -4.09 -10.34
C VAL A 162 -13.02 -3.60 -10.50
N ARG A 163 -13.19 -2.44 -11.15
CA ARG A 163 -14.48 -1.80 -11.42
C ARG A 163 -14.61 -1.44 -12.89
N GLY A 164 -15.85 -1.19 -13.33
CA GLY A 164 -16.14 -0.85 -14.71
C GLY A 164 -16.19 -2.06 -15.63
N PHE A 165 -15.93 -1.88 -16.89
CA PHE A 165 -15.88 -2.97 -17.88
C PHE A 165 -15.09 -2.57 -19.11
N THR A 166 -14.58 -3.57 -19.82
CA THR A 166 -14.09 -3.43 -21.21
C THR A 166 -15.04 -4.13 -22.17
N ARG A 167 -14.99 -3.74 -23.45
CA ARG A 167 -15.85 -4.31 -24.49
C ARG A 167 -15.00 -4.95 -25.57
N LYS A 168 -15.23 -6.25 -25.82
CA LYS A 168 -14.66 -6.92 -27.00
C LYS A 168 -15.23 -6.36 -28.29
N ILE A 169 -14.55 -6.57 -29.41
CA ILE A 169 -14.98 -6.14 -30.76
C ILE A 169 -16.41 -6.61 -31.07
N ARG A 170 -16.79 -7.80 -30.63
CA ARG A 170 -18.15 -8.39 -30.80
C ARG A 170 -19.17 -7.85 -29.78
N GLY A 171 -18.85 -6.84 -28.98
CA GLY A 171 -19.77 -6.19 -28.05
C GLY A 171 -19.88 -6.83 -26.67
N LYS A 172 -19.32 -8.02 -26.41
CA LYS A 172 -19.36 -8.68 -25.11
C LYS A 172 -18.62 -7.84 -24.06
N LYS A 173 -19.25 -7.57 -22.92
CA LYS A 173 -18.63 -6.92 -21.77
C LYS A 173 -17.76 -7.90 -20.99
N LEU A 174 -16.63 -7.41 -20.49
CA LEU A 174 -15.76 -8.09 -19.54
C LEU A 174 -15.57 -7.16 -18.34
N PHE A 175 -15.81 -7.65 -17.15
CA PHE A 175 -15.73 -6.90 -15.88
C PHE A 175 -14.40 -7.09 -15.17
N ILE A 176 -13.54 -7.93 -15.71
CA ILE A 176 -12.16 -8.15 -15.30
C ILE A 176 -11.33 -8.48 -16.54
N ASP A 177 -10.09 -8.04 -16.59
CA ASP A 177 -9.20 -8.24 -17.75
C ASP A 177 -8.51 -9.63 -17.73
N HIS A 178 -8.28 -10.20 -16.56
CA HIS A 178 -7.69 -11.53 -16.39
C HIS A 178 -8.26 -12.23 -15.14
N LYS A 179 -8.18 -13.56 -15.13
CA LYS A 179 -8.70 -14.36 -14.02
C LYS A 179 -7.78 -14.26 -12.81
N ILE A 180 -8.33 -13.83 -11.69
CA ILE A 180 -7.65 -13.72 -10.40
C ILE A 180 -8.39 -14.61 -9.40
N HIS A 181 -7.66 -15.41 -8.64
CA HIS A 181 -8.19 -16.20 -7.53
C HIS A 181 -7.72 -15.66 -6.18
N SER A 182 -6.51 -15.10 -6.16
CA SER A 182 -5.87 -14.55 -4.96
C SER A 182 -4.79 -13.56 -5.37
N ILE A 183 -4.62 -12.50 -4.58
CA ILE A 183 -3.49 -11.55 -4.68
C ILE A 183 -2.15 -12.30 -4.52
N GLN A 184 -2.11 -13.38 -3.72
CA GLN A 184 -0.91 -14.18 -3.49
C GLN A 184 -0.31 -14.78 -4.77
N GLN A 185 -1.08 -14.89 -5.87
CA GLN A 185 -0.56 -15.35 -7.17
C GLN A 185 0.48 -14.39 -7.76
N PHE A 186 0.47 -13.12 -7.34
CA PHE A 186 1.36 -12.06 -7.81
C PHE A 186 2.51 -11.76 -6.85
N ILE A 187 2.57 -12.45 -5.71
CA ILE A 187 3.62 -12.31 -4.71
C ILE A 187 4.68 -13.39 -4.96
N ALA A 188 5.94 -13.00 -4.97
CA ALA A 188 7.08 -13.91 -5.17
C ALA A 188 7.19 -14.96 -4.05
N ASP A 189 7.71 -16.13 -4.36
CA ASP A 189 7.74 -17.25 -3.42
C ASP A 189 8.68 -17.01 -2.23
N ASP A 190 9.77 -16.28 -2.42
CA ASP A 190 10.67 -15.85 -1.35
C ASP A 190 9.95 -14.97 -0.33
N VAL A 191 9.14 -14.01 -0.79
CA VAL A 191 8.30 -13.17 0.06
C VAL A 191 7.23 -14.01 0.75
N LYS A 192 6.47 -14.84 -0.01
CA LYS A 192 5.41 -15.68 0.55
C LYS A 192 5.88 -16.61 1.68
N LYS A 193 7.12 -17.09 1.62
CA LYS A 193 7.68 -17.98 2.66
C LYS A 193 7.89 -17.29 3.99
N ARG A 194 8.14 -15.98 3.99
CA ARG A 194 8.38 -15.17 5.20
C ARG A 194 7.12 -14.89 6.01
N TYR A 195 5.93 -14.92 5.37
CA TYR A 195 4.67 -14.49 5.98
C TYR A 195 3.65 -15.62 6.13
N ASP A 196 2.88 -15.59 7.23
CA ASP A 196 1.57 -16.23 7.30
C ASP A 196 0.55 -15.35 6.58
N LYS A 197 -0.36 -15.99 5.82
CA LYS A 197 -1.23 -15.28 4.89
C LYS A 197 -2.66 -15.78 4.97
N VAL A 198 -3.60 -14.84 4.87
CA VAL A 198 -5.04 -15.13 4.81
C VAL A 198 -5.66 -14.32 3.68
N ASP A 199 -6.45 -14.98 2.84
CA ASP A 199 -7.27 -14.34 1.81
C ASP A 199 -8.72 -14.22 2.28
N ILE A 200 -9.32 -13.06 2.01
CA ILE A 200 -10.74 -12.78 2.21
C ILE A 200 -11.26 -12.17 0.90
N ASN A 201 -11.75 -13.02 -0.01
CA ASN A 201 -12.11 -12.59 -1.36
C ASN A 201 -13.62 -12.63 -1.59
N ILE A 202 -14.14 -11.61 -2.28
CA ILE A 202 -15.50 -11.58 -2.83
C ILE A 202 -15.36 -11.58 -4.35
N SER A 203 -15.07 -12.75 -4.91
CA SER A 203 -14.71 -12.91 -6.33
C SER A 203 -15.82 -12.48 -7.29
N GLN A 204 -17.10 -12.57 -6.89
CA GLN A 204 -18.25 -12.14 -7.67
C GLN A 204 -18.26 -10.61 -7.87
N GLU A 205 -17.66 -9.87 -6.93
CA GLU A 205 -17.57 -8.41 -6.96
C GLU A 205 -16.19 -7.92 -7.44
N ASN A 206 -15.30 -8.83 -7.84
CA ASN A 206 -13.89 -8.54 -8.18
C ASN A 206 -13.16 -7.78 -7.05
N ILE A 207 -13.42 -8.21 -5.80
CA ILE A 207 -12.77 -7.71 -4.59
C ILE A 207 -11.89 -8.82 -4.03
N PHE A 208 -10.64 -8.50 -3.80
CA PHE A 208 -9.62 -9.41 -3.28
C PHE A 208 -8.91 -8.71 -2.11
N HIS A 209 -8.82 -9.39 -0.98
CA HIS A 209 -8.14 -8.91 0.21
C HIS A 209 -7.19 -9.99 0.70
N THR A 210 -5.93 -9.61 0.94
CA THR A 210 -4.90 -10.50 1.48
C THR A 210 -4.25 -9.84 2.67
N LYS A 211 -4.20 -10.55 3.79
CA LYS A 211 -3.48 -10.17 5.00
C LYS A 211 -2.24 -11.01 5.14
N MET A 212 -1.15 -10.40 5.53
CA MET A 212 0.14 -11.08 5.75
C MET A 212 0.76 -10.60 7.06
N VAL A 213 1.32 -11.54 7.84
CA VAL A 213 2.08 -11.25 9.06
C VAL A 213 3.37 -12.05 9.07
N LEU A 214 4.46 -11.43 9.47
CA LEU A 214 5.79 -12.04 9.50
C LEU A 214 5.82 -13.25 10.44
N LYS A 215 6.34 -14.40 9.98
CA LYS A 215 6.40 -15.65 10.75
C LYS A 215 7.49 -15.64 11.80
N ASP A 216 8.67 -15.17 11.41
CA ASP A 216 9.85 -15.21 12.27
C ASP A 216 9.89 -13.98 13.16
N PHE A 217 9.69 -14.21 14.45
CA PHE A 217 9.72 -13.18 15.47
C PHE A 217 11.00 -13.29 16.31
N GLN A 218 11.96 -12.41 16.03
CA GLN A 218 13.18 -12.25 16.79
C GLN A 218 13.12 -10.95 17.60
N LEU A 219 12.99 -11.04 18.92
CA LEU A 219 12.73 -9.89 19.78
C LEU A 219 13.69 -8.70 19.55
N ASN A 220 14.97 -8.96 19.28
CA ASN A 220 15.95 -7.88 19.05
C ASN A 220 15.61 -6.99 17.83
N ASN A 221 14.89 -7.52 16.84
CA ASN A 221 14.51 -6.75 15.66
C ASN A 221 13.39 -5.73 15.96
N TYR A 222 12.76 -5.86 17.13
CA TYR A 222 11.63 -5.02 17.58
C TYR A 222 12.01 -4.10 18.75
N LEU A 223 13.31 -3.99 19.07
CA LEU A 223 13.77 -3.16 20.18
C LEU A 223 14.55 -1.97 19.67
N PHE A 224 14.25 -0.79 20.17
CA PHE A 224 14.95 0.45 19.88
C PHE A 224 15.53 1.04 21.17
N GLY A 225 16.80 1.47 21.13
CA GLY A 225 17.51 2.01 22.29
C GLY A 225 17.86 0.99 23.38
N THR A 226 17.56 -0.31 23.17
CA THR A 226 17.86 -1.41 24.10
C THR A 226 18.00 -2.73 23.36
N THR A 227 18.52 -3.76 24.04
CA THR A 227 18.63 -5.13 23.50
C THR A 227 17.91 -6.13 24.41
N ALA A 228 17.59 -7.31 23.88
CA ALA A 228 16.95 -8.35 24.66
C ALA A 228 17.83 -8.84 25.86
N LYS A 229 19.14 -8.61 25.82
CA LYS A 229 20.06 -8.95 26.93
C LYS A 229 19.95 -7.97 28.09
N GLU A 230 19.62 -6.72 27.84
CA GLU A 230 19.47 -5.65 28.83
C GLU A 230 18.12 -5.66 29.53
N LEU A 231 17.14 -6.38 28.98
CA LEU A 231 15.84 -6.59 29.62
C LEU A 231 15.93 -7.77 30.59
N ASP A 232 15.37 -7.63 31.79
CA ASP A 232 15.21 -8.77 32.69
C ASP A 232 14.25 -9.82 32.12
N ARG A 233 14.20 -11.02 32.74
CA ARG A 233 13.38 -12.12 32.24
C ARG A 233 11.89 -11.79 32.20
N GLY A 234 11.40 -11.04 33.19
CA GLY A 234 10.01 -10.64 33.29
C GLY A 234 9.64 -9.58 32.27
N GLU A 235 10.46 -8.54 32.15
CA GLU A 235 10.33 -7.49 31.13
C GLU A 235 10.36 -8.07 29.71
N ARG A 236 11.35 -8.94 29.43
CA ARG A 236 11.48 -9.60 28.12
C ARG A 236 10.21 -10.35 27.71
N ARG A 237 9.61 -11.09 28.66
CA ARG A 237 8.35 -11.80 28.41
C ARG A 237 7.20 -10.82 28.12
N LYS A 238 7.03 -9.81 28.96
CA LYS A 238 5.97 -8.79 28.81
C LYS A 238 6.08 -8.06 27.45
N VAL A 239 7.28 -7.59 27.12
CA VAL A 239 7.54 -6.89 25.85
C VAL A 239 7.22 -7.79 24.65
N LYS A 240 7.69 -9.05 24.68
CA LYS A 240 7.39 -10.03 23.63
C LYS A 240 5.88 -10.29 23.48
N GLU A 241 5.16 -10.43 24.57
CA GLU A 241 3.71 -10.63 24.57
C GLU A 241 2.98 -9.41 24.03
N SER A 242 3.38 -8.20 24.44
CA SER A 242 2.80 -6.94 23.96
C SER A 242 3.02 -6.73 22.46
N LEU A 243 4.24 -6.93 21.96
CA LEU A 243 4.56 -6.83 20.52
C LEU A 243 3.75 -7.83 19.69
N LYS A 244 3.70 -9.09 20.13
CA LYS A 244 2.91 -10.12 19.42
C LYS A 244 1.42 -9.84 19.45
N ARG A 245 0.93 -9.26 20.53
CA ARG A 245 -0.46 -8.84 20.66
C ARG A 245 -0.76 -7.72 19.66
N GLU A 246 0.07 -6.69 19.61
CA GLU A 246 -0.05 -5.56 18.69
C GLU A 246 -0.10 -6.04 17.24
N MET A 247 0.87 -6.86 16.82
CA MET A 247 0.87 -7.47 15.48
C MET A 247 -0.42 -8.23 15.19
N THR A 248 -0.93 -8.98 16.18
CA THR A 248 -2.14 -9.80 16.03
C THR A 248 -3.39 -8.92 15.93
N GLU A 249 -3.48 -7.88 16.75
CA GLU A 249 -4.61 -6.93 16.74
C GLU A 249 -4.67 -6.18 15.41
N ILE A 250 -3.54 -5.72 14.88
CA ILE A 250 -3.45 -5.10 13.55
C ILE A 250 -3.83 -6.10 12.46
N PHE A 251 -3.27 -7.31 12.48
CA PHE A 251 -3.56 -8.34 11.47
C PHE A 251 -5.03 -8.71 11.41
N TYR A 252 -5.72 -8.83 12.58
CA TYR A 252 -7.14 -9.14 12.63
C TYR A 252 -8.05 -7.91 12.61
N ALA A 253 -7.49 -6.70 12.67
CA ALA A 253 -8.22 -5.43 12.76
C ALA A 253 -9.26 -5.42 13.93
N ARG A 254 -8.86 -5.95 15.08
CA ARG A 254 -9.70 -6.02 16.30
C ARG A 254 -8.85 -6.16 17.55
N ASN A 255 -9.32 -5.57 18.65
CA ASN A 255 -8.69 -5.75 19.94
C ASN A 255 -8.85 -7.21 20.42
N LEU A 256 -7.80 -7.78 20.99
CA LEU A 256 -7.87 -9.05 21.70
C LEU A 256 -8.36 -8.81 23.12
N PHE A 257 -9.32 -9.62 23.57
CA PHE A 257 -9.78 -9.58 24.96
C PHE A 257 -8.60 -9.81 25.91
N ARG A 258 -8.56 -9.03 27.00
CA ARG A 258 -7.56 -9.14 28.07
C ARG A 258 -7.78 -10.38 28.89
#